data_d1c4a531567f3217b4a3e70804f3aced
#
_entry.id   d1c4a531567f3217b4a3e70804f3aced
#
_cell.length_a   1.000
_cell.length_b   1.000
_cell.length_c   1.000
_cell.angle_alpha   90.00
_cell.angle_beta   90.00
_cell.angle_gamma   90.00
#
_symmetry.space_group_name_H-M   'P 1'
#
loop_
_entity.id
_entity.type
_entity.pdbx_description
1 polymer ?
#
loop_
_entity_poly.entity_id
_entity_poly.type
_entity_poly.pdbx_seq_one_letter_code
_entity_poly.pdbx_strand_id
1 'polypeptide(L)'
;MANRIANIKTNLGTIRVELLEQDAPKTTDNFIKLAERGYYDGVIFHRVISGFMIQGGDPTGTGRGGEAASGGRFADEINRTSELYKGPYTKGTVAMANAGPNTNGSQFFIMHADYPLPPSYSKFGRVIEGQEVVDAIASVEKDRSDKPRTDVVMEKVTIEPGNGQ
;
A
#
# COMPACT_ATOMS: atom_id res chain seq x y z
N MET A 1 21.07 -5.01 -6.94
CA MET A 1 20.35 -6.03 -6.15
C MET A 1 18.88 -5.99 -6.49
N ALA A 2 18.27 -7.15 -6.54
CA ALA A 2 16.84 -7.21 -6.84
C ALA A 2 16.03 -6.72 -5.65
N ASN A 3 14.94 -6.00 -5.93
CA ASN A 3 14.00 -5.55 -4.91
C ASN A 3 13.30 -6.73 -4.25
N ARG A 4 13.08 -6.65 -2.95
CA ARG A 4 12.29 -7.63 -2.23
C ARG A 4 10.82 -7.53 -2.63
N ILE A 5 10.06 -8.58 -2.34
CA ILE A 5 8.66 -8.69 -2.71
C ILE A 5 7.83 -8.89 -1.45
N ALA A 6 6.75 -8.13 -1.36
CA ALA A 6 5.75 -8.32 -0.31
C ALA A 6 4.62 -9.20 -0.85
N ASN A 7 4.24 -10.20 -0.09
CA ASN A 7 3.08 -11.03 -0.38
C ASN A 7 1.98 -10.65 0.58
N ILE A 8 0.92 -10.04 0.06
CA ILE A 8 -0.25 -9.64 0.85
C ILE A 8 -1.34 -10.67 0.62
N LYS A 9 -1.46 -11.61 1.55
CA LYS A 9 -2.49 -12.65 1.47
C LYS A 9 -3.78 -12.12 2.06
N THR A 10 -4.80 -12.01 1.22
CA THR A 10 -6.13 -11.56 1.66
C THR A 10 -7.14 -12.69 1.56
N ASN A 11 -8.30 -12.48 2.17
CA ASN A 11 -9.41 -13.43 2.04
C ASN A 11 -10.01 -13.48 0.63
N LEU A 12 -9.56 -12.62 -0.29
CA LEU A 12 -9.97 -12.63 -1.70
C LEU A 12 -8.84 -13.07 -2.65
N GLY A 13 -7.68 -13.39 -2.13
CA GLY A 13 -6.52 -13.82 -2.90
C GLY A 13 -5.26 -13.11 -2.48
N THR A 14 -4.15 -13.40 -3.15
CA THR A 14 -2.83 -12.85 -2.82
C THR A 14 -2.41 -11.79 -3.82
N ILE A 15 -1.90 -10.67 -3.30
CA ILE A 15 -1.33 -9.58 -4.10
C ILE A 15 0.18 -9.60 -3.85
N ARG A 16 0.98 -9.68 -4.91
CA ARG A 16 2.44 -9.61 -4.81
C ARG A 16 2.92 -8.24 -5.27
N VAL A 17 3.70 -7.60 -4.44
CA VAL A 17 4.17 -6.23 -4.64
C VAL A 17 5.68 -6.20 -4.65
N GLU A 18 6.28 -5.71 -5.73
CA GLU A 18 7.71 -5.41 -5.75
C GLU A 18 7.94 -4.13 -4.97
N LEU A 19 8.84 -4.17 -3.99
CA LEU A 19 9.16 -3.01 -3.18
C LEU A 19 10.27 -2.21 -3.85
N LEU A 20 10.03 -0.92 -4.07
CA LEU A 20 10.95 -0.03 -4.80
C LEU A 20 12.01 0.50 -3.83
N GLU A 21 12.94 -0.37 -3.45
CA GLU A 21 13.90 -0.07 -2.37
C GLU A 21 14.91 1.01 -2.74
N GLN A 22 15.20 1.22 -4.03
CA GLN A 22 16.11 2.26 -4.46
C GLN A 22 15.42 3.63 -4.48
N ASP A 23 14.15 3.66 -4.88
CA ASP A 23 13.39 4.90 -4.97
C ASP A 23 12.90 5.39 -3.61
N ALA A 24 12.57 4.47 -2.71
CA ALA A 24 12.00 4.79 -1.42
C ALA A 24 12.58 3.90 -0.31
N PRO A 25 13.89 4.00 -0.02
CA PRO A 25 14.53 3.11 0.93
C PRO A 25 13.95 3.17 2.34
N LYS A 26 13.58 4.34 2.81
CA LYS A 26 13.03 4.50 4.17
C LYS A 26 11.59 4.00 4.24
N THR A 27 10.81 4.27 3.22
CA THR A 27 9.42 3.83 3.15
C THR A 27 9.32 2.31 3.02
N THR A 28 10.14 1.70 2.18
CA THR A 28 10.17 0.25 2.04
C THR A 28 10.68 -0.42 3.32
N ASP A 29 11.70 0.15 3.97
CA ASP A 29 12.20 -0.36 5.24
C ASP A 29 11.10 -0.34 6.31
N ASN A 30 10.35 0.76 6.39
CA ASN A 30 9.21 0.88 7.29
C ASN A 30 8.17 -0.23 7.05
N PHE A 31 7.78 -0.40 5.80
CA PHE A 31 6.80 -1.42 5.42
C PHE A 31 7.27 -2.83 5.76
N ILE A 32 8.53 -3.13 5.44
CA ILE A 32 9.13 -4.44 5.73
C ILE A 32 9.14 -4.73 7.22
N LYS A 33 9.57 -3.76 8.03
CA LYS A 33 9.61 -3.93 9.48
C LYS A 33 8.22 -4.16 10.07
N LEU A 34 7.22 -3.41 9.61
CA LEU A 34 5.85 -3.61 10.05
C LEU A 34 5.33 -4.98 9.64
N ALA A 35 5.58 -5.40 8.40
CA ALA A 35 5.17 -6.71 7.92
C ALA A 35 5.80 -7.83 8.73
N GLU A 36 7.10 -7.74 8.99
CA GLU A 36 7.84 -8.78 9.73
C GLU A 36 7.44 -8.86 11.20
N ARG A 37 6.91 -7.79 11.78
CA ARG A 37 6.35 -7.79 13.12
C ARG A 37 4.94 -8.37 13.19
N GLY A 38 4.33 -8.69 12.06
CA GLY A 38 2.94 -9.10 12.01
C GLY A 38 1.96 -7.95 12.20
N TYR A 39 2.41 -6.72 12.02
CA TYR A 39 1.61 -5.52 12.25
C TYR A 39 0.37 -5.46 11.34
N TYR A 40 0.52 -5.94 10.10
CA TYR A 40 -0.56 -5.93 9.12
C TYR A 40 -1.46 -7.16 9.19
N ASP A 41 -1.09 -8.18 9.94
CA ASP A 41 -1.88 -9.41 10.01
C ASP A 41 -3.23 -9.14 10.67
N GLY A 42 -4.30 -9.47 9.98
CA GLY A 42 -5.67 -9.22 10.45
C GLY A 42 -6.20 -7.82 10.17
N VAL A 43 -5.42 -6.97 9.52
CA VAL A 43 -5.80 -5.57 9.24
C VAL A 43 -6.60 -5.51 7.94
N ILE A 44 -7.62 -4.69 7.90
CA ILE A 44 -8.55 -4.61 6.75
C ILE A 44 -8.18 -3.53 5.74
N PHE A 45 -8.74 -3.66 4.54
CA PHE A 45 -8.84 -2.56 3.60
C PHE A 45 -10.10 -1.77 3.96
N HIS A 46 -9.94 -0.67 4.64
CA HIS A 46 -11.06 0.09 5.19
C HIS A 46 -11.68 1.09 4.23
N ARG A 47 -11.06 1.31 3.07
CA ARG A 47 -11.56 2.25 2.07
C ARG A 47 -11.24 1.74 0.67
N VAL A 48 -12.27 1.51 -0.13
CA VAL A 48 -12.10 1.00 -1.50
C VAL A 48 -12.94 1.84 -2.46
N ILE A 49 -12.32 2.29 -3.56
CA ILE A 49 -13.00 3.10 -4.56
C ILE A 49 -12.66 2.54 -5.94
N SER A 50 -13.67 1.94 -6.58
CA SER A 50 -13.52 1.40 -7.94
C SER A 50 -13.11 2.52 -8.90
N GLY A 51 -12.16 2.24 -9.77
CA GLY A 51 -11.62 3.23 -10.69
C GLY A 51 -10.60 4.16 -10.06
N PHE A 52 -10.23 3.92 -8.81
CA PHE A 52 -9.26 4.74 -8.09
C PHE A 52 -8.25 3.86 -7.32
N MET A 53 -8.59 3.43 -6.11
CA MET A 53 -7.61 2.71 -5.27
C MET A 53 -8.30 1.87 -4.18
N ILE A 54 -7.51 1.01 -3.54
CA ILE A 54 -7.89 0.33 -2.30
C ILE A 54 -6.88 0.75 -1.22
N GLN A 55 -7.37 1.06 -0.04
CA GLN A 55 -6.53 1.59 1.05
C GLN A 55 -6.72 0.77 2.32
N GLY A 56 -5.61 0.46 2.97
CA GLY A 56 -5.61 -0.28 4.22
C GLY A 56 -4.36 0.01 5.03
N GLY A 57 -4.11 -0.85 6.03
CA GLY A 57 -2.91 -0.75 6.85
C GLY A 57 -3.10 -0.05 8.18
N ASP A 58 -4.32 0.35 8.53
CA ASP A 58 -4.64 0.92 9.83
C ASP A 58 -5.20 -0.17 10.75
N PRO A 59 -4.48 -0.55 11.82
CA PRO A 59 -4.96 -1.60 12.73
C PRO A 59 -6.31 -1.31 13.36
N THR A 60 -6.70 -0.04 13.47
CA THR A 60 -8.01 0.33 14.03
C THR A 60 -9.13 0.22 13.00
N GLY A 61 -8.79 0.14 11.71
CA GLY A 61 -9.77 0.05 10.63
C GLY A 61 -10.61 1.29 10.40
N THR A 62 -10.22 2.43 10.98
CA THR A 62 -10.99 3.67 10.92
C THR A 62 -10.44 4.67 9.90
N GLY A 63 -9.22 4.50 9.44
CA GLY A 63 -8.50 5.47 8.63
C GLY A 63 -7.75 6.51 9.45
N ARG A 64 -7.87 6.47 10.76
CA ARG A 64 -7.26 7.46 11.66
C ARG A 64 -6.09 6.91 12.48
N GLY A 65 -5.85 5.62 12.41
CA GLY A 65 -4.81 4.95 13.20
C GLY A 65 -3.60 4.59 12.38
N GLY A 66 -2.73 3.84 13.02
CA GLY A 66 -1.49 3.36 12.43
C GLY A 66 -0.32 4.26 12.75
N GLU A 67 0.86 3.65 12.83
CA GLU A 67 2.10 4.37 13.08
C GLU A 67 3.26 3.71 12.36
N ALA A 68 4.35 4.46 12.20
CA ALA A 68 5.57 3.95 11.60
C ALA A 68 6.22 2.88 12.48
N ALA A 69 7.09 2.06 11.89
CA ALA A 69 7.84 1.03 12.60
C ALA A 69 8.71 1.62 13.72
N SER A 70 9.17 2.86 13.53
CA SER A 70 9.94 3.58 14.55
C SER A 70 9.07 4.25 15.61
N GLY A 71 7.74 4.14 15.48
CA GLY A 71 6.78 4.91 16.26
C GLY A 71 6.51 6.27 15.62
N GLY A 72 5.30 6.77 15.77
CA GLY A 72 4.94 8.08 15.20
C GLY A 72 4.87 8.09 13.69
N ARG A 73 5.48 9.09 13.05
CA ARG A 73 5.39 9.34 11.62
C ARG A 73 6.76 9.60 11.02
N PHE A 74 6.88 9.46 9.69
CA PHE A 74 8.13 9.72 9.00
C PHE A 74 7.92 10.55 7.73
N ALA A 75 9.03 11.12 7.22
CA ALA A 75 9.02 12.07 6.11
C ALA A 75 8.68 11.39 4.78
N ASP A 76 8.15 12.18 3.86
CA ASP A 76 7.91 11.76 2.49
C ASP A 76 9.24 11.47 1.78
N GLU A 77 9.20 10.48 0.88
CA GLU A 77 10.32 10.14 -0.01
C GLU A 77 9.85 10.34 -1.45
N ILE A 78 9.83 11.58 -1.90
CA ILE A 78 9.32 11.95 -3.23
C ILE A 78 10.39 12.75 -3.96
N ASN A 79 10.90 12.20 -5.05
CA ASN A 79 11.78 12.92 -5.95
C ASN A 79 10.98 13.33 -7.18
N ARG A 80 10.52 14.57 -7.20
CA ARG A 80 9.65 15.11 -8.25
C ARG A 80 10.29 15.15 -9.62
N THR A 81 11.63 15.06 -9.71
CA THR A 81 12.34 15.03 -10.99
C THR A 81 12.52 13.63 -11.52
N SER A 82 12.21 12.62 -10.73
CA SER A 82 12.28 11.21 -11.13
C SER A 82 11.15 10.87 -12.11
N GLU A 83 11.43 9.99 -13.06
CA GLU A 83 10.40 9.46 -13.98
C GLU A 83 9.24 8.82 -13.20
N LEU A 84 9.53 8.25 -12.03
CA LEU A 84 8.52 7.62 -11.19
C LEU A 84 7.36 8.58 -10.85
N TYR A 85 7.66 9.88 -10.69
CA TYR A 85 6.67 10.87 -10.27
C TYR A 85 6.15 11.75 -11.41
N LYS A 86 6.52 11.45 -12.65
CA LYS A 86 5.97 12.12 -13.81
C LYS A 86 4.68 11.40 -14.24
N GLY A 87 3.64 12.18 -14.47
CA GLY A 87 2.35 11.62 -14.88
C GLY A 87 1.51 11.09 -13.72
N PRO A 88 0.42 10.36 -14.03
CA PRO A 88 -0.51 9.88 -13.02
C PRO A 88 0.08 8.76 -12.14
N TYR A 89 -0.61 8.47 -11.04
CA TYR A 89 -0.36 7.25 -10.29
C TYR A 89 -1.02 6.11 -11.07
N THR A 90 -0.21 5.25 -11.65
CA THR A 90 -0.69 4.22 -12.56
C THR A 90 -1.25 3.01 -11.83
N LYS A 91 -2.12 2.25 -12.54
CA LYS A 91 -2.67 1.00 -12.02
C LYS A 91 -1.56 0.11 -11.48
N GLY A 92 -1.74 -0.40 -10.27
CA GLY A 92 -0.76 -1.26 -9.60
C GLY A 92 0.28 -0.52 -8.77
N THR A 93 0.33 0.81 -8.82
CA THR A 93 1.23 1.58 -7.95
C THR A 93 0.81 1.44 -6.49
N VAL A 94 1.79 1.23 -5.60
CA VAL A 94 1.58 1.19 -4.16
C VAL A 94 2.26 2.40 -3.53
N ALA A 95 1.51 3.16 -2.75
CA ALA A 95 2.02 4.39 -2.14
C ALA A 95 1.49 4.54 -0.72
N MET A 96 2.16 5.40 0.07
CA MET A 96 1.74 5.67 1.44
C MET A 96 0.59 6.67 1.46
N ALA A 97 -0.45 6.34 2.21
CA ALA A 97 -1.48 7.31 2.57
C ALA A 97 -0.91 8.25 3.65
N ASN A 98 -1.39 9.48 3.70
CA ASN A 98 -0.94 10.44 4.69
C ASN A 98 -2.04 11.45 5.02
N ALA A 99 -1.78 12.28 6.04
CA ALA A 99 -2.67 13.33 6.48
C ALA A 99 -2.05 14.72 6.25
N GLY A 100 -1.22 14.83 5.21
CA GLY A 100 -0.46 16.03 4.87
C GLY A 100 1.03 15.71 4.75
N PRO A 101 1.87 16.71 4.47
CA PRO A 101 3.31 16.49 4.28
C PRO A 101 3.95 15.82 5.51
N ASN A 102 4.81 14.84 5.24
CA ASN A 102 5.64 14.20 6.26
C ASN A 102 4.85 13.56 7.41
N THR A 103 3.71 12.91 7.07
CA THR A 103 2.85 12.26 8.07
C THR A 103 2.64 10.78 7.76
N ASN A 104 3.63 10.11 7.18
CA ASN A 104 3.54 8.69 6.84
C ASN A 104 3.60 7.81 8.10
N GLY A 105 2.74 6.84 8.17
CA GLY A 105 2.69 5.87 9.27
C GLY A 105 2.68 4.44 8.76
N SER A 106 1.53 3.79 8.82
CA SER A 106 1.36 2.41 8.34
C SER A 106 0.38 2.27 7.18
N GLN A 107 -0.51 3.24 6.96
CA GLN A 107 -1.54 3.13 5.94
C GLN A 107 -0.95 3.28 4.54
N PHE A 108 -1.42 2.46 3.62
CA PHE A 108 -1.00 2.51 2.22
C PHE A 108 -2.19 2.26 1.31
N PHE A 109 -2.02 2.58 0.02
CA PHE A 109 -3.04 2.29 -0.97
C PHE A 109 -2.41 1.68 -2.21
N ILE A 110 -3.23 0.90 -2.92
CA ILE A 110 -2.86 0.26 -4.19
C ILE A 110 -3.81 0.78 -5.25
N MET A 111 -3.25 1.27 -6.36
CA MET A 111 -4.07 1.85 -7.42
C MET A 111 -4.84 0.76 -8.16
N HIS A 112 -6.16 0.96 -8.27
CA HIS A 112 -7.03 0.13 -9.09
C HIS A 112 -7.00 0.55 -10.55
N ALA A 113 -6.80 1.85 -10.80
CA ALA A 113 -6.73 2.42 -12.14
C ALA A 113 -5.77 3.60 -12.14
N ASP A 114 -5.39 4.07 -13.32
CA ASP A 114 -4.58 5.29 -13.44
C ASP A 114 -5.39 6.47 -12.93
N TYR A 115 -4.74 7.33 -12.14
CA TYR A 115 -5.43 8.49 -11.56
C TYR A 115 -4.44 9.64 -11.38
N PRO A 116 -4.80 10.88 -11.75
CA PRO A 116 -3.88 12.02 -11.71
C PRO A 116 -3.78 12.65 -10.32
N LEU A 117 -3.21 11.91 -9.38
CA LEU A 117 -2.95 12.44 -8.04
C LEU A 117 -1.76 13.42 -8.08
N PRO A 118 -1.76 14.43 -7.20
CA PRO A 118 -0.57 15.25 -7.03
C PRO A 118 0.56 14.39 -6.46
N PRO A 119 1.84 14.73 -6.71
CA PRO A 119 2.98 13.94 -6.22
C PRO A 119 3.21 14.19 -4.73
N SER A 120 2.22 13.87 -3.92
CA SER A 120 2.21 14.09 -2.46
C SER A 120 2.25 12.79 -1.67
N TYR A 121 2.31 11.65 -2.36
CA TYR A 121 2.27 10.33 -1.74
C TYR A 121 3.48 9.54 -2.18
N SER A 122 4.27 9.06 -1.21
CA SER A 122 5.50 8.33 -1.49
C SER A 122 5.21 6.99 -2.16
N LYS A 123 5.58 6.85 -3.43
CA LYS A 123 5.46 5.59 -4.17
C LYS A 123 6.56 4.65 -3.69
N PHE A 124 6.19 3.45 -3.24
CA PHE A 124 7.18 2.51 -2.72
C PHE A 124 7.02 1.09 -3.25
N GLY A 125 6.05 0.84 -4.08
CA GLY A 125 5.85 -0.50 -4.64
C GLY A 125 5.04 -0.51 -5.91
N ARG A 126 5.01 -1.67 -6.55
CA ARG A 126 4.14 -1.93 -7.70
C ARG A 126 3.69 -3.37 -7.68
N VAL A 127 2.46 -3.60 -8.07
CA VAL A 127 1.89 -4.94 -8.15
C VAL A 127 2.53 -5.69 -9.33
N ILE A 128 3.08 -6.87 -9.07
CA ILE A 128 3.64 -7.74 -10.10
C ILE A 128 2.77 -8.98 -10.34
N GLU A 129 1.95 -9.37 -9.37
CA GLU A 129 0.96 -10.44 -9.49
C GLU A 129 -0.23 -10.11 -8.61
N GLY A 130 -1.43 -10.51 -9.03
CA GLY A 130 -2.63 -10.34 -8.23
C GLY A 130 -3.37 -9.05 -8.49
N GLN A 131 -3.15 -8.40 -9.64
CA GLN A 131 -3.94 -7.20 -9.97
C GLN A 131 -5.43 -7.54 -10.04
N GLU A 132 -5.80 -8.76 -10.45
CA GLU A 132 -7.19 -9.23 -10.44
C GLU A 132 -7.76 -9.30 -9.02
N VAL A 133 -6.91 -9.51 -8.02
CA VAL A 133 -7.32 -9.48 -6.61
C VAL A 133 -7.62 -8.02 -6.20
N VAL A 134 -6.77 -7.08 -6.63
CA VAL A 134 -7.02 -5.65 -6.40
C VAL A 134 -8.35 -5.25 -7.04
N ASP A 135 -8.60 -5.72 -8.27
CA ASP A 135 -9.85 -5.46 -8.98
C ASP A 135 -11.05 -6.01 -8.20
N ALA A 136 -10.94 -7.23 -7.67
CA ALA A 136 -12.00 -7.84 -6.87
C ALA A 136 -12.28 -7.05 -5.59
N ILE A 137 -11.23 -6.62 -4.91
CA ILE A 137 -11.36 -5.83 -3.68
C ILE A 137 -12.01 -4.47 -3.97
N ALA A 138 -11.60 -3.83 -5.06
CA ALA A 138 -12.16 -2.53 -5.44
C ALA A 138 -13.65 -2.61 -5.82
N SER A 139 -14.14 -3.80 -6.11
CA SER A 139 -15.50 -4.03 -6.62
C SER A 139 -16.47 -4.57 -5.57
N VAL A 140 -16.04 -4.77 -4.32
CA VAL A 140 -16.92 -5.30 -3.27
C VAL A 140 -17.99 -4.27 -2.89
N GLU A 141 -19.09 -4.75 -2.32
CA GLU A 141 -20.10 -3.86 -1.76
C GLU A 141 -19.50 -3.06 -0.61
N LYS A 142 -19.87 -1.78 -0.53
CA LYS A 142 -19.33 -0.88 0.47
C LYS A 142 -20.42 0.07 0.99
N ASP A 143 -20.14 0.67 2.14
CA ASP A 143 -21.04 1.64 2.74
C ASP A 143 -20.77 3.06 2.18
N ARG A 144 -21.44 4.05 2.75
CA ARG A 144 -21.32 5.45 2.31
C ARG A 144 -19.94 6.06 2.53
N SER A 145 -19.12 5.42 3.39
CA SER A 145 -17.75 5.87 3.67
C SER A 145 -16.72 5.11 2.85
N ASP A 146 -17.17 4.37 1.82
CA ASP A 146 -16.32 3.53 0.97
C ASP A 146 -15.66 2.38 1.72
N LYS A 147 -16.22 1.99 2.86
CA LYS A 147 -15.74 0.84 3.62
C LYS A 147 -16.47 -0.42 3.17
N PRO A 148 -15.76 -1.51 2.85
CA PRO A 148 -16.40 -2.77 2.48
C PRO A 148 -17.40 -3.22 3.54
N ARG A 149 -18.59 -3.65 3.12
CA ARG A 149 -19.63 -4.13 4.05
C ARG A 149 -19.23 -5.45 4.72
N THR A 150 -18.49 -6.29 3.98
CA THR A 150 -17.85 -7.49 4.54
C THR A 150 -16.35 -7.22 4.54
N ASP A 151 -15.71 -7.41 5.68
CA ASP A 151 -14.29 -7.07 5.81
C ASP A 151 -13.43 -7.79 4.77
N VAL A 152 -12.58 -7.02 4.09
CA VAL A 152 -11.50 -7.54 3.27
C VAL A 152 -10.25 -7.49 4.12
N VAL A 153 -9.77 -8.65 4.51
CA VAL A 153 -8.73 -8.79 5.52
C VAL A 153 -7.40 -9.18 4.90
N MET A 154 -6.33 -8.47 5.30
CA MET A 154 -4.96 -8.94 5.06
C MET A 154 -4.69 -10.03 6.10
N GLU A 155 -4.80 -11.27 5.68
CA GLU A 155 -4.63 -12.40 6.60
C GLU A 155 -3.18 -12.53 7.05
N LYS A 156 -2.25 -12.27 6.13
CA LYS A 156 -0.83 -12.28 6.42
C LYS A 156 -0.08 -11.47 5.37
N VAL A 157 0.95 -10.76 5.83
CA VAL A 157 1.86 -10.02 4.94
C VAL A 157 3.27 -10.54 5.21
N THR A 158 3.91 -11.09 4.17
CA THR A 158 5.27 -11.64 4.28
C THR A 158 6.18 -11.00 3.26
N ILE A 159 7.48 -11.03 3.55
CA ILE A 159 8.51 -10.44 2.68
C ILE A 159 9.41 -11.56 2.18
N GLU A 160 9.64 -11.58 0.87
CA GLU A 160 10.55 -12.56 0.26
C GLU A 160 11.66 -11.87 -0.54
N PRO A 161 12.79 -12.56 -0.79
CA PRO A 161 13.85 -12.01 -1.64
C PRO A 161 13.33 -11.69 -3.02
N GLY A 162 13.93 -10.72 -3.68
CA GLY A 162 13.60 -10.39 -5.06
C GLY A 162 14.08 -11.47 -6.03
N ASN A 163 13.51 -11.46 -7.23
CA ASN A 163 13.92 -12.36 -8.29
C ASN A 163 15.37 -12.06 -8.72
N GLY A 164 16.09 -13.08 -9.13
CA GLY A 164 17.48 -12.94 -9.56
C GLY A 164 18.49 -13.06 -8.43
N GLN A 165 18.05 -13.45 -7.28
CA GLN A 165 18.93 -13.69 -6.12
C GLN A 165 19.65 -15.01 -6.26
#